data_c989af516a3de657efc3584bf3e4a880
#
_entry.id   c989af516a3de657efc3584bf3e4a880
#
_cell.length_a   1.000
_cell.length_b   1.000
_cell.length_c   1.000
_cell.angle_alpha   90.00
_cell.angle_beta   90.00
_cell.angle_gamma   90.00
#
_symmetry.space_group_name_H-M   'P 1'
#
loop_
_entity.id
_entity.type
_entity.pdbx_description
1 polymer ?
#
loop_
_entity_poly.entity_id
_entity_poly.type
_entity_poly.pdbx_seq_one_letter_code
_entity_poly.pdbx_strand_id
1 'polypeptide(L)'
;ITVKTGNSAATMRKVLPSIVNLIKKMATGEEILGPNEENYHERGIRVNYFAEERGSERAIKMLVKKMKGEPFETDLPMPKFDRVPPAPAIKDIKHAKIAVVTSGGVVPVGNPDHIESSNATKFGIYSIEGKDSMSPEEFTTIHGGYDRQFVMANPNLVVPLDVLREMERDGEFGELVNFFCTTTGTGTATGSAAKFGDEIGKILTEQEHVDGVILVST
;
A
#
# COMPACT_ATOMS: atom_id res chain seq x y z
N ILE A 1 0.01 25.75 2.17
CA ILE A 1 -0.36 25.52 3.58
C ILE A 1 -1.18 24.24 3.66
N THR A 2 -0.92 23.43 4.66
CA THR A 2 -1.63 22.16 4.90
C THR A 2 -2.25 22.21 6.29
N VAL A 3 -3.55 21.93 6.39
CA VAL A 3 -4.27 21.90 7.67
C VAL A 3 -4.65 20.45 7.98
N LYS A 4 -4.41 20.03 9.21
CA LYS A 4 -4.74 18.67 9.66
C LYS A 4 -6.24 18.56 9.92
N THR A 5 -6.93 17.78 9.10
CA THR A 5 -8.40 17.65 9.14
C THR A 5 -8.91 16.48 9.99
N GLY A 6 -8.02 15.57 10.39
CA GLY A 6 -8.39 14.33 11.08
C GLY A 6 -9.06 13.30 10.15
N ASN A 7 -9.56 12.21 10.74
CA ASN A 7 -10.03 11.03 10.00
C ASN A 7 -11.56 10.93 9.92
N SER A 8 -12.30 12.00 10.22
CA SER A 8 -13.76 11.97 10.19
C SER A 8 -14.37 13.26 9.68
N ALA A 9 -15.59 13.21 9.15
CA ALA A 9 -16.35 14.38 8.74
C ALA A 9 -16.59 15.37 9.90
N ALA A 10 -16.72 14.87 11.13
CA ALA A 10 -16.90 15.72 12.30
C ALA A 10 -15.62 16.52 12.62
N THR A 11 -14.44 15.89 12.51
CA THR A 11 -13.17 16.60 12.70
C THR A 11 -12.89 17.59 11.57
N MET A 12 -13.22 17.22 10.32
CA MET A 12 -13.15 18.13 9.18
C MET A 12 -13.98 19.40 9.41
N ARG A 13 -15.24 19.27 9.85
CA ARG A 13 -16.12 20.41 10.13
C ARG A 13 -15.56 21.36 11.18
N LYS A 14 -14.87 20.84 12.20
CA LYS A 14 -14.25 21.66 13.24
C LYS A 14 -13.10 22.52 12.72
N VAL A 15 -12.42 22.07 11.69
CA VAL A 15 -11.22 22.70 11.11
C VAL A 15 -11.56 23.66 9.97
N LEU A 16 -12.74 23.52 9.34
CA LEU A 16 -13.18 24.39 8.25
C LEU A 16 -13.06 25.90 8.54
N PRO A 17 -13.42 26.42 9.72
CA PRO A 17 -13.26 27.84 10.02
C PRO A 17 -11.81 28.33 9.91
N SER A 18 -10.85 27.54 10.40
CA SER A 18 -9.40 27.86 10.27
C SER A 18 -8.96 27.87 8.83
N ILE A 19 -9.42 26.88 8.02
CA ILE A 19 -9.12 26.82 6.60
C ILE A 19 -9.66 28.04 5.86
N VAL A 20 -10.92 28.42 6.12
CA VAL A 20 -11.55 29.60 5.52
C VAL A 20 -10.81 30.89 5.91
N ASN A 21 -10.37 31.01 7.15
CA ASN A 21 -9.59 32.16 7.60
C ASN A 21 -8.26 32.28 6.86
N LEU A 22 -7.52 31.16 6.73
CA LEU A 22 -6.28 31.12 5.96
C LEU A 22 -6.49 31.50 4.49
N ILE A 23 -7.56 31.01 3.87
CA ILE A 23 -7.90 31.35 2.48
C ILE A 23 -8.19 32.85 2.35
N LYS A 24 -8.94 33.45 3.29
CA LYS A 24 -9.21 34.87 3.30
C LYS A 24 -7.93 35.69 3.40
N LYS A 25 -7.06 35.38 4.35
CA LYS A 25 -5.77 36.06 4.49
C LYS A 25 -4.92 35.94 3.20
N MET A 26 -4.88 34.77 2.60
CA MET A 26 -4.18 34.60 1.32
C MET A 26 -4.78 35.45 0.19
N ALA A 27 -6.11 35.57 0.14
CA ALA A 27 -6.80 36.34 -0.88
C ALA A 27 -6.65 37.84 -0.71
N THR A 28 -6.57 38.32 0.54
CA THR A 28 -6.42 39.77 0.89
C THR A 28 -4.97 40.23 1.02
N GLY A 29 -4.00 39.29 0.95
CA GLY A 29 -2.58 39.60 1.16
C GLY A 29 -2.24 39.91 2.63
N GLU A 30 -3.08 39.49 3.55
CA GLU A 30 -2.80 39.61 5.00
C GLU A 30 -1.69 38.67 5.42
N GLU A 31 -0.93 39.03 6.40
CA GLU A 31 0.14 38.21 6.95
C GLU A 31 -0.43 36.91 7.55
N ILE A 32 0.20 35.78 7.19
CA ILE A 32 -0.06 34.48 7.80
C ILE A 32 1.03 34.23 8.81
N LEU A 33 0.64 34.12 10.07
CA LEU A 33 1.52 33.89 11.19
C LEU A 33 2.05 32.45 11.23
N GLY A 34 2.71 32.07 12.30
CA GLY A 34 3.29 30.74 12.46
C GLY A 34 2.25 29.61 12.59
N PRO A 35 2.69 28.34 12.41
CA PRO A 35 1.81 27.18 12.48
C PRO A 35 1.01 27.04 13.78
N ASN A 36 1.62 27.45 14.90
CA ASN A 36 0.99 27.38 16.22
C ASN A 36 -0.10 28.44 16.43
N GLU A 37 0.00 29.58 15.73
CA GLU A 37 -0.92 30.68 15.82
C GLU A 37 -2.10 30.56 14.86
N GLU A 38 -1.84 30.01 13.66
CA GLU A 38 -2.81 29.88 12.59
C GLU A 38 -3.33 28.43 12.40
N ASN A 39 -2.89 27.50 13.24
CA ASN A 39 -3.35 26.11 13.26
C ASN A 39 -3.23 25.39 11.92
N TYR A 40 -2.10 25.53 11.24
CA TYR A 40 -1.74 24.73 10.10
C TYR A 40 -0.58 23.77 10.41
N HIS A 41 -0.39 22.77 9.58
CA HIS A 41 0.65 21.78 9.79
C HIS A 41 2.01 22.36 9.42
N GLU A 42 2.92 22.34 10.37
CA GLU A 42 4.31 22.69 10.11
C GLU A 42 4.87 21.70 9.09
N ARG A 43 5.25 22.22 7.95
CA ARG A 43 5.90 21.41 6.93
C ARG A 43 7.38 21.35 7.20
N GLY A 44 7.96 20.18 6.92
CA GLY A 44 9.39 20.06 6.77
C GLY A 44 9.92 21.15 5.84
N ILE A 45 11.05 21.69 6.15
CA ILE A 45 11.64 22.88 5.52
C ILE A 45 11.76 22.64 4.01
N ARG A 46 10.96 23.37 3.25
CA ARG A 46 11.00 23.37 1.78
C ARG A 46 11.68 24.60 1.19
N VAL A 47 12.13 25.49 2.07
CA VAL A 47 12.85 26.70 1.71
C VAL A 47 14.30 26.51 2.08
N ASN A 48 15.22 26.80 1.16
CA ASN A 48 16.64 26.80 1.46
C ASN A 48 16.91 27.84 2.55
N TYR A 49 17.53 27.43 3.63
CA TYR A 49 18.00 28.33 4.67
C TYR A 49 19.43 27.94 5.06
N PHE A 50 20.20 28.89 5.55
CA PHE A 50 21.52 28.66 6.04
C PHE A 50 21.45 28.21 7.51
N ALA A 51 21.67 26.91 7.75
CA ALA A 51 21.80 26.38 9.10
C ALA A 51 23.24 26.57 9.61
N GLU A 52 23.42 26.57 10.92
CA GLU A 52 24.76 26.63 11.55
C GLU A 52 25.61 25.44 11.11
N GLU A 53 25.02 24.26 11.00
CA GLU A 53 25.67 23.04 10.52
C GLU A 53 25.16 22.66 9.12
N ARG A 54 26.06 22.26 8.26
CA ARG A 54 25.70 21.71 6.94
C ARG A 54 24.93 20.40 7.08
N GLY A 55 24.04 20.13 6.16
CA GLY A 55 23.27 18.87 6.13
C GLY A 55 24.17 17.62 6.09
N SER A 56 25.31 17.70 5.39
CA SER A 56 26.31 16.62 5.37
C SER A 56 26.95 16.37 6.75
N GLU A 57 27.21 17.40 7.51
CA GLU A 57 27.77 17.27 8.87
C GLU A 57 26.75 16.64 9.81
N ARG A 58 25.50 17.08 9.74
CA ARG A 58 24.41 16.46 10.53
C ARG A 58 24.22 14.98 10.16
N ALA A 59 24.24 14.65 8.86
CA ALA A 59 24.12 13.28 8.40
C ALA A 59 25.26 12.39 8.91
N ILE A 60 26.51 12.88 8.88
CA ILE A 60 27.67 12.15 9.41
C ILE A 60 27.56 11.96 10.93
N LYS A 61 27.18 13.00 11.67
CA LYS A 61 26.98 12.88 13.13
C LYS A 61 25.90 11.85 13.47
N MET A 62 24.79 11.85 12.74
CA MET A 62 23.74 10.86 12.90
C MET A 62 24.23 9.44 12.61
N LEU A 63 25.00 9.26 11.52
CA LEU A 63 25.59 7.97 11.16
C LEU A 63 26.54 7.45 12.24
N VAL A 64 27.41 8.31 12.76
CA VAL A 64 28.36 7.95 13.83
C VAL A 64 27.62 7.51 15.10
N LYS A 65 26.58 8.24 15.52
CA LYS A 65 25.73 7.83 16.64
C LYS A 65 25.08 6.47 16.39
N LYS A 66 24.52 6.26 15.20
CA LYS A 66 23.92 4.98 14.81
C LYS A 66 24.92 3.83 14.87
N MET A 67 26.13 4.02 14.38
CA MET A 67 27.20 3.01 14.43
C MET A 67 27.64 2.66 15.85
N LYS A 68 27.60 3.64 16.76
CA LYS A 68 27.91 3.45 18.18
C LYS A 68 26.77 2.88 19.01
N GLY A 69 25.56 2.73 18.43
CA GLY A 69 24.36 2.33 19.15
C GLY A 69 23.78 3.42 20.06
N GLU A 70 24.20 4.68 19.87
CA GLU A 70 23.72 5.84 20.62
C GLU A 70 22.36 6.31 20.07
N PRO A 71 21.49 6.88 20.92
CA PRO A 71 20.26 7.52 20.44
C PRO A 71 20.55 8.64 19.44
N PHE A 72 19.79 8.69 18.36
CA PHE A 72 19.86 9.76 17.36
C PHE A 72 18.46 10.11 16.86
N GLU A 73 18.33 11.34 16.37
CA GLU A 73 17.11 11.84 15.73
C GLU A 73 17.40 12.11 14.25
N THR A 74 16.40 11.90 13.43
CA THR A 74 16.45 12.24 12.01
C THR A 74 15.83 13.62 11.79
N ASP A 75 16.30 14.38 10.81
CA ASP A 75 15.74 15.70 10.45
C ASP A 75 14.24 15.60 10.07
N LEU A 76 13.81 14.45 9.55
CA LEU A 76 12.42 14.15 9.27
C LEU A 76 11.98 12.94 10.10
N PRO A 77 10.77 12.94 10.67
CA PRO A 77 10.25 11.78 11.37
C PRO A 77 10.17 10.58 10.42
N MET A 78 10.86 9.52 10.78
CA MET A 78 10.79 8.25 10.04
C MET A 78 9.50 7.51 10.38
N PRO A 79 8.79 6.96 9.41
CA PRO A 79 7.64 6.11 9.68
C PRO A 79 8.09 4.88 10.49
N LYS A 80 7.33 4.54 11.51
CA LYS A 80 7.50 3.30 12.26
C LYS A 80 6.54 2.27 11.69
N PHE A 81 7.11 1.19 11.18
CA PHE A 81 6.33 0.04 10.70
C PHE A 81 6.41 -1.07 11.74
N ASP A 82 5.31 -1.79 11.91
CA ASP A 82 5.27 -3.00 12.71
C ASP A 82 6.16 -4.07 12.05
N ARG A 83 6.96 -4.74 12.87
CA ARG A 83 7.73 -5.89 12.39
C ARG A 83 6.89 -7.15 12.56
N VAL A 84 6.61 -7.79 11.44
CA VAL A 84 5.97 -9.11 11.43
C VAL A 84 7.07 -10.17 11.40
N PRO A 85 7.09 -11.12 12.35
CA PRO A 85 8.03 -12.24 12.30
C PRO A 85 7.82 -13.03 11.00
N PRO A 86 8.90 -13.49 10.33
CA PRO A 86 8.76 -14.37 9.18
C PRO A 86 7.97 -15.63 9.55
N ALA A 87 7.06 -16.05 8.68
CA ALA A 87 6.37 -17.32 8.84
C ALA A 87 7.38 -18.48 8.81
N PRO A 88 7.10 -19.61 9.49
CA PRO A 88 7.91 -20.81 9.36
C PRO A 88 7.98 -21.29 7.89
N ALA A 89 9.09 -21.86 7.52
CA ALA A 89 9.22 -22.46 6.19
C ALA A 89 8.21 -23.60 5.99
N ILE A 90 7.63 -23.67 4.80
CA ILE A 90 6.77 -24.79 4.39
C ILE A 90 7.65 -26.05 4.33
N LYS A 91 7.30 -27.07 5.10
CA LYS A 91 8.11 -28.29 5.24
C LYS A 91 8.00 -29.22 4.04
N ASP A 92 6.84 -29.28 3.44
CA ASP A 92 6.51 -30.15 2.31
C ASP A 92 5.80 -29.35 1.22
N ILE A 93 6.59 -28.68 0.40
CA ILE A 93 6.07 -27.81 -0.67
C ILE A 93 5.31 -28.63 -1.73
N LYS A 94 5.67 -29.89 -1.96
CA LYS A 94 5.03 -30.73 -2.98
C LYS A 94 3.57 -31.09 -2.67
N HIS A 95 3.16 -30.95 -1.42
CA HIS A 95 1.78 -31.16 -1.00
C HIS A 95 1.13 -29.87 -0.50
N ALA A 96 1.83 -28.74 -0.58
CA ALA A 96 1.36 -27.47 -0.09
C ALA A 96 0.27 -26.87 -1.00
N LYS A 97 -0.74 -26.27 -0.36
CA LYS A 97 -1.76 -25.47 -1.02
C LYS A 97 -1.33 -24.00 -1.04
N ILE A 98 -1.25 -23.42 -2.22
CA ILE A 98 -0.74 -22.05 -2.45
C ILE A 98 -1.85 -21.14 -2.93
N ALA A 99 -1.87 -19.91 -2.43
CA ALA A 99 -2.79 -18.86 -2.87
C ALA A 99 -2.03 -17.67 -3.46
N VAL A 100 -2.71 -16.88 -4.30
CA VAL A 100 -2.20 -15.61 -4.83
C VAL A 100 -2.98 -14.45 -4.26
N VAL A 101 -2.26 -13.46 -3.75
CA VAL A 101 -2.81 -12.17 -3.30
C VAL A 101 -2.04 -11.07 -3.99
N THR A 102 -2.72 -10.03 -4.46
CA THR A 102 -2.02 -8.91 -5.11
C THR A 102 -2.56 -7.55 -4.69
N SER A 103 -1.68 -6.57 -4.64
CA SER A 103 -2.01 -5.14 -4.56
C SER A 103 -2.08 -4.47 -5.94
N GLY A 104 -1.89 -5.22 -7.01
CA GLY A 104 -1.78 -4.69 -8.38
C GLY A 104 -3.10 -4.34 -9.07
N GLY A 105 -4.23 -4.42 -8.39
CA GLY A 105 -5.53 -3.97 -8.90
C GLY A 105 -6.06 -4.75 -10.11
N VAL A 106 -5.71 -6.04 -10.22
CA VAL A 106 -6.25 -6.90 -11.29
C VAL A 106 -7.67 -7.29 -10.93
N VAL A 107 -8.60 -7.03 -11.83
CA VAL A 107 -10.05 -7.24 -11.65
C VAL A 107 -10.66 -7.79 -12.94
N PRO A 108 -11.87 -8.40 -12.90
CA PRO A 108 -12.61 -8.71 -14.12
C PRO A 108 -12.87 -7.44 -14.97
N VAL A 109 -12.91 -7.61 -16.29
CA VAL A 109 -13.23 -6.52 -17.21
C VAL A 109 -14.54 -5.86 -16.81
N GLY A 110 -14.54 -4.51 -16.79
CA GLY A 110 -15.68 -3.73 -16.31
C GLY A 110 -15.67 -3.46 -14.81
N ASN A 111 -14.74 -4.06 -14.04
CA ASN A 111 -14.60 -3.84 -12.58
C ASN A 111 -15.95 -3.86 -11.84
N PRO A 112 -16.66 -5.00 -11.85
CA PRO A 112 -18.03 -5.09 -11.35
C PRO A 112 -18.18 -4.72 -9.87
N ASP A 113 -17.13 -4.98 -9.08
CA ASP A 113 -17.13 -4.67 -7.65
C ASP A 113 -16.68 -3.24 -7.33
N HIS A 114 -16.37 -2.46 -8.36
CA HIS A 114 -15.94 -1.07 -8.22
C HIS A 114 -14.76 -0.92 -7.25
N ILE A 115 -13.72 -1.77 -7.38
CA ILE A 115 -12.47 -1.61 -6.63
C ILE A 115 -11.84 -0.29 -7.06
N GLU A 116 -11.40 0.51 -6.10
CA GLU A 116 -10.85 1.82 -6.37
C GLU A 116 -9.45 1.72 -7.01
N SER A 117 -9.16 2.62 -7.95
CA SER A 117 -7.85 2.67 -8.62
C SER A 117 -6.71 3.19 -7.74
N SER A 118 -7.06 3.80 -6.63
CA SER A 118 -6.16 4.28 -5.56
C SER A 118 -6.94 4.45 -4.26
N ASN A 119 -6.24 4.48 -3.11
CA ASN A 119 -6.87 4.65 -1.80
C ASN A 119 -7.98 3.62 -1.55
N ALA A 120 -7.73 2.35 -1.87
CA ALA A 120 -8.73 1.29 -1.82
C ALA A 120 -9.37 1.17 -0.42
N THR A 121 -10.68 0.98 -0.42
CA THR A 121 -11.49 0.76 0.80
C THR A 121 -12.00 -0.67 0.89
N LYS A 122 -11.73 -1.50 -0.12
CA LYS A 122 -12.13 -2.89 -0.23
C LYS A 122 -11.12 -3.71 -1.05
N PHE A 123 -11.26 -5.00 -0.99
CA PHE A 123 -10.58 -5.97 -1.85
C PHE A 123 -11.60 -6.83 -2.60
N GLY A 124 -11.17 -7.54 -3.63
CA GLY A 124 -11.97 -8.48 -4.41
C GLY A 124 -11.41 -9.88 -4.32
N ILE A 125 -12.27 -10.88 -4.53
CA ILE A 125 -11.92 -12.30 -4.66
C ILE A 125 -12.49 -12.77 -5.99
N TYR A 126 -11.64 -13.26 -6.88
CA TYR A 126 -12.05 -13.64 -8.23
C TYR A 126 -11.61 -15.05 -8.58
N SER A 127 -12.54 -15.82 -9.12
CA SER A 127 -12.30 -17.21 -9.52
C SER A 127 -11.35 -17.30 -10.70
N ILE A 128 -10.42 -18.24 -10.60
CA ILE A 128 -9.54 -18.73 -11.66
C ILE A 128 -9.74 -20.23 -11.91
N GLU A 129 -10.87 -20.76 -11.44
CA GLU A 129 -11.21 -22.17 -11.63
C GLU A 129 -11.28 -22.54 -13.13
N GLY A 130 -10.61 -23.62 -13.49
CA GLY A 130 -10.56 -24.09 -14.88
C GLY A 130 -9.77 -23.21 -15.85
N LYS A 131 -9.05 -22.21 -15.34
CA LYS A 131 -8.20 -21.33 -16.15
C LYS A 131 -6.73 -21.74 -16.04
N ASP A 132 -6.06 -21.78 -17.18
CA ASP A 132 -4.62 -22.00 -17.29
C ASP A 132 -3.81 -20.70 -17.38
N SER A 133 -4.47 -19.57 -17.62
CA SER A 133 -3.83 -18.26 -17.79
C SER A 133 -4.84 -17.15 -17.55
N MET A 134 -4.34 -15.95 -17.20
CA MET A 134 -5.13 -14.74 -17.12
C MET A 134 -5.33 -14.15 -18.51
N SER A 135 -6.56 -14.20 -19.04
CA SER A 135 -6.91 -13.62 -20.34
C SER A 135 -7.18 -12.12 -20.24
N PRO A 136 -6.66 -11.27 -21.15
CA PRO A 136 -6.97 -9.83 -21.20
C PRO A 136 -8.42 -9.55 -21.59
N GLU A 137 -9.15 -10.49 -22.17
CA GLU A 137 -10.57 -10.39 -22.45
C GLU A 137 -11.43 -10.53 -21.18
N GLU A 138 -10.91 -11.22 -20.16
CA GLU A 138 -11.64 -11.48 -18.91
C GLU A 138 -11.14 -10.58 -17.76
N PHE A 139 -9.85 -10.27 -17.74
CA PHE A 139 -9.22 -9.53 -16.66
C PHE A 139 -8.48 -8.29 -17.16
N THR A 140 -8.46 -7.27 -16.34
CA THR A 140 -7.76 -6.01 -16.58
C THR A 140 -7.16 -5.49 -15.29
N THR A 141 -6.42 -4.38 -15.36
CA THR A 141 -6.00 -3.68 -14.15
C THR A 141 -6.61 -2.29 -14.07
N ILE A 142 -6.99 -1.92 -12.84
CA ILE A 142 -7.50 -0.57 -12.54
C ILE A 142 -6.48 0.27 -11.75
N HIS A 143 -5.32 -0.27 -11.44
CA HIS A 143 -4.32 0.35 -10.57
C HIS A 143 -3.81 1.69 -11.12
N GLY A 144 -3.91 2.75 -10.30
CA GLY A 144 -3.55 4.12 -10.70
C GLY A 144 -2.07 4.50 -10.53
N GLY A 145 -1.24 3.61 -10.00
CA GLY A 145 0.15 3.91 -9.61
C GLY A 145 1.22 3.46 -10.59
N TYR A 146 0.88 2.72 -11.63
CA TYR A 146 1.82 2.28 -12.67
C TYR A 146 1.20 2.37 -14.07
N ASP A 147 2.04 2.22 -15.10
CA ASP A 147 1.57 2.17 -16.48
C ASP A 147 0.81 0.86 -16.73
N ARG A 148 -0.49 0.97 -16.91
CA ARG A 148 -1.39 -0.17 -17.01
C ARG A 148 -1.32 -0.93 -18.34
N GLN A 149 -0.79 -0.33 -19.40
CA GLN A 149 -0.85 -0.89 -20.76
C GLN A 149 -0.27 -2.31 -20.84
N PHE A 150 0.82 -2.59 -20.11
CA PHE A 150 1.46 -3.90 -20.10
C PHE A 150 0.60 -4.96 -19.41
N VAL A 151 0.03 -4.63 -18.26
CA VAL A 151 -0.85 -5.55 -17.50
C VAL A 151 -2.20 -5.74 -18.18
N MET A 152 -2.71 -4.70 -18.85
CA MET A 152 -3.92 -4.82 -19.68
C MET A 152 -3.71 -5.73 -20.89
N ALA A 153 -2.49 -5.75 -21.46
CA ALA A 153 -2.14 -6.65 -22.54
C ALA A 153 -1.85 -8.09 -22.05
N ASN A 154 -1.32 -8.22 -20.83
CA ASN A 154 -1.02 -9.53 -20.22
C ASN A 154 -1.18 -9.47 -18.69
N PRO A 155 -2.36 -9.79 -18.13
CA PRO A 155 -2.59 -9.77 -16.70
C PRO A 155 -1.73 -10.76 -15.89
N ASN A 156 -1.12 -11.78 -16.56
CA ASN A 156 -0.20 -12.71 -15.90
C ASN A 156 1.07 -12.00 -15.35
N LEU A 157 1.38 -10.80 -15.79
CA LEU A 157 2.48 -10.01 -15.23
C LEU A 157 2.27 -9.66 -13.75
N VAL A 158 1.02 -9.66 -13.29
CA VAL A 158 0.65 -9.35 -11.89
C VAL A 158 0.02 -10.55 -11.19
N VAL A 159 -0.76 -11.35 -11.88
CA VAL A 159 -1.29 -12.62 -11.36
C VAL A 159 -0.71 -13.73 -12.25
N PRO A 160 0.45 -14.30 -11.93
CA PRO A 160 1.21 -15.20 -12.83
C PRO A 160 0.58 -16.60 -12.91
N LEU A 161 -0.68 -16.66 -13.32
CA LEU A 161 -1.47 -17.88 -13.34
C LEU A 161 -0.91 -18.92 -14.31
N ASP A 162 -0.44 -18.48 -15.47
CA ASP A 162 0.18 -19.33 -16.50
C ASP A 162 1.36 -20.13 -15.93
N VAL A 163 2.31 -19.45 -15.31
CA VAL A 163 3.48 -20.09 -14.70
C VAL A 163 3.08 -20.94 -13.49
N LEU A 164 2.16 -20.47 -12.66
CA LEU A 164 1.73 -21.21 -11.47
C LEU A 164 0.99 -22.50 -11.83
N ARG A 165 0.18 -22.51 -12.90
CA ARG A 165 -0.46 -23.72 -13.39
C ARG A 165 0.54 -24.69 -14.02
N GLU A 166 1.60 -24.18 -14.66
CA GLU A 166 2.70 -25.02 -15.12
C GLU A 166 3.43 -25.69 -13.95
N MET A 167 3.83 -24.90 -12.94
CA MET A 167 4.49 -25.41 -11.74
C MET A 167 3.64 -26.43 -10.96
N GLU A 168 2.32 -26.21 -10.87
CA GLU A 168 1.39 -27.14 -10.25
C GLU A 168 1.36 -28.49 -11.02
N ARG A 169 1.27 -28.45 -12.35
CA ARG A 169 1.32 -29.65 -13.20
C ARG A 169 2.64 -30.40 -13.10
N ASP A 170 3.73 -29.66 -12.95
CA ASP A 170 5.08 -30.25 -12.81
C ASP A 170 5.36 -30.78 -11.40
N GLY A 171 4.43 -30.56 -10.45
CA GLY A 171 4.55 -31.01 -9.06
C GLY A 171 5.58 -30.25 -8.25
N GLU A 172 5.84 -28.99 -8.61
CA GLU A 172 6.71 -28.11 -7.83
C GLU A 172 6.03 -27.68 -6.52
N PHE A 173 4.71 -27.64 -6.49
CA PHE A 173 3.87 -27.55 -5.29
C PHE A 173 2.59 -28.37 -5.45
N GLY A 174 1.78 -28.49 -4.38
CA GLY A 174 0.65 -29.42 -4.36
C GLY A 174 -0.58 -28.90 -5.11
N GLU A 175 -1.12 -27.75 -4.74
CA GLU A 175 -2.38 -27.23 -5.25
C GLU A 175 -2.36 -25.71 -5.31
N LEU A 176 -2.86 -25.13 -6.39
CA LEU A 176 -3.16 -23.69 -6.47
C LEU A 176 -4.65 -23.46 -6.17
N VAL A 177 -4.93 -22.58 -5.18
CA VAL A 177 -6.31 -22.18 -4.89
C VAL A 177 -6.99 -21.61 -6.14
N ASN A 178 -8.25 -21.98 -6.35
CA ASN A 178 -9.00 -21.63 -7.55
C ASN A 178 -9.57 -20.20 -7.56
N PHE A 179 -8.99 -19.32 -6.78
CA PHE A 179 -9.26 -17.86 -6.82
C PHE A 179 -8.00 -17.09 -6.44
N PHE A 180 -8.01 -15.79 -6.70
CA PHE A 180 -7.01 -14.85 -6.18
C PHE A 180 -7.69 -13.70 -5.45
N CYS A 181 -6.98 -13.12 -4.48
CA CYS A 181 -7.41 -11.90 -3.81
C CYS A 181 -6.68 -10.70 -4.38
N THR A 182 -7.39 -9.60 -4.56
CA THR A 182 -6.82 -8.39 -5.15
C THR A 182 -7.33 -7.11 -4.48
N THR A 183 -6.46 -6.12 -4.40
CA THR A 183 -6.81 -4.74 -4.05
C THR A 183 -5.88 -3.79 -4.80
N THR A 184 -6.04 -2.50 -4.63
CA THR A 184 -5.11 -1.51 -5.16
C THR A 184 -4.23 -0.97 -4.04
N GLY A 185 -2.90 -1.11 -4.21
CA GLY A 185 -1.93 -0.68 -3.19
C GLY A 185 -1.73 0.84 -3.12
N THR A 186 -1.80 1.51 -4.29
CA THR A 186 -1.51 2.95 -4.40
C THR A 186 -2.36 3.80 -3.47
N GLY A 187 -1.70 4.51 -2.56
CA GLY A 187 -2.35 5.46 -1.64
C GLY A 187 -3.26 4.81 -0.59
N THR A 188 -3.39 3.48 -0.57
CA THR A 188 -4.24 2.78 0.39
C THR A 188 -3.69 2.96 1.81
N ALA A 189 -4.56 3.40 2.71
CA ALA A 189 -4.20 3.64 4.10
C ALA A 189 -3.76 2.33 4.77
N THR A 190 -2.71 2.39 5.60
CA THR A 190 -2.17 1.22 6.32
C THR A 190 -3.24 0.51 7.17
N GLY A 191 -4.16 1.26 7.78
CA GLY A 191 -5.29 0.68 8.53
C GLY A 191 -6.28 -0.10 7.64
N SER A 192 -6.52 0.34 6.41
CA SER A 192 -7.33 -0.41 5.43
C SER A 192 -6.60 -1.67 4.98
N ALA A 193 -5.30 -1.54 4.66
CA ALA A 193 -4.48 -2.68 4.26
C ALA A 193 -4.39 -3.76 5.36
N ALA A 194 -4.24 -3.36 6.63
CA ALA A 194 -4.26 -4.28 7.78
C ALA A 194 -5.60 -5.03 7.87
N LYS A 195 -6.71 -4.30 7.74
CA LYS A 195 -8.05 -4.91 7.74
C LYS A 195 -8.22 -5.92 6.61
N PHE A 196 -7.79 -5.58 5.38
CA PHE A 196 -7.83 -6.53 4.25
C PHE A 196 -6.96 -7.75 4.52
N GLY A 197 -5.76 -7.54 5.08
CA GLY A 197 -4.86 -8.63 5.46
C GLY A 197 -5.49 -9.59 6.47
N ASP A 198 -6.16 -9.07 7.48
CA ASP A 198 -6.87 -9.86 8.50
C ASP A 198 -8.03 -10.67 7.88
N GLU A 199 -8.83 -10.04 7.01
CA GLU A 199 -9.98 -10.70 6.36
C GLU A 199 -9.52 -11.76 5.36
N ILE A 200 -8.56 -11.43 4.47
CA ILE A 200 -7.97 -12.38 3.52
C ILE A 200 -7.28 -13.52 4.27
N GLY A 201 -6.51 -13.19 5.30
CA GLY A 201 -5.82 -14.19 6.12
C GLY A 201 -6.77 -15.22 6.71
N LYS A 202 -7.92 -14.81 7.25
CA LYS A 202 -8.95 -15.73 7.77
C LYS A 202 -9.52 -16.62 6.68
N ILE A 203 -9.83 -16.07 5.50
CA ILE A 203 -10.33 -16.86 4.37
C ILE A 203 -9.32 -17.93 3.99
N LEU A 204 -8.06 -17.54 3.81
CA LEU A 204 -7.01 -18.44 3.36
C LEU A 204 -6.62 -19.50 4.40
N THR A 205 -6.61 -19.15 5.70
CA THR A 205 -6.19 -20.10 6.75
C THR A 205 -7.34 -20.94 7.27
N GLU A 206 -8.51 -20.34 7.53
CA GLU A 206 -9.61 -21.03 8.22
C GLU A 206 -10.56 -21.76 7.25
N GLN A 207 -10.76 -21.22 6.04
CA GLN A 207 -11.68 -21.80 5.06
C GLN A 207 -10.96 -22.65 4.03
N GLU A 208 -9.84 -22.15 3.51
CA GLU A 208 -9.10 -22.81 2.43
C GLU A 208 -7.92 -23.67 2.90
N HIS A 209 -7.49 -23.50 4.14
CA HIS A 209 -6.35 -24.24 4.72
C HIS A 209 -5.06 -24.11 3.88
N VAL A 210 -4.75 -22.89 3.47
CA VAL A 210 -3.59 -22.56 2.63
C VAL A 210 -2.31 -22.64 3.44
N ASP A 211 -1.28 -23.28 2.88
CA ASP A 211 0.05 -23.42 3.49
C ASP A 211 0.97 -22.25 3.15
N GLY A 212 0.75 -21.61 2.00
CA GLY A 212 1.58 -20.51 1.55
C GLY A 212 0.86 -19.52 0.66
N VAL A 213 1.33 -18.26 0.68
CA VAL A 213 0.76 -17.16 -0.10
C VAL A 213 1.85 -16.50 -0.93
N ILE A 214 1.60 -16.35 -2.23
CA ILE A 214 2.38 -15.49 -3.11
C ILE A 214 1.75 -14.11 -3.09
N LEU A 215 2.42 -13.15 -2.45
CA LEU A 215 1.98 -11.76 -2.41
C LEU A 215 2.70 -10.95 -3.49
N VAL A 216 1.96 -10.59 -4.53
CA VAL A 216 2.49 -9.78 -5.63
C VAL A 216 2.21 -8.31 -5.33
N SER A 217 3.28 -7.56 -5.08
CA SER A 217 3.25 -6.12 -4.82
C SER A 217 3.65 -5.33 -6.08
N THR A 218 3.04 -4.19 -6.30
CA THR A 218 3.34 -3.28 -7.43
C THR A 218 3.71 -1.90 -6.90
#